data_9135a2336d4f2b4b126042e11fd8f399
#
_entry.id   9135a2336d4f2b4b126042e11fd8f399
#
_cell.length_a   1.000
_cell.length_b   1.000
_cell.length_c   1.000
_cell.angle_alpha   90.00
_cell.angle_beta   90.00
_cell.angle_gamma   90.00
#
_symmetry.space_group_name_H-M   'P 1'
#
loop_
_entity.id
_entity.type
_entity.pdbx_description
1 polymer ?
#
loop_
_entity_poly.entity_id
_entity_poly.type
_entity_poly.pdbx_seq_one_letter_code
_entity_poly.pdbx_strand_id
1 'polypeptide(L)'
;MEENMAEIMKEQAQEASVLDALLGATVPNVEKDLPTARYKVDRLSQAAGRDVVFTLRALPYGKVHDLERFNQDADIHILLAGCVEPDLKDPRLLEKFGGATPADVVKRMLLAGEIADLSAVVERLSGYRRATITEVKNG
;
A
#
# COMPACT_ATOMS: atom_id res chain seq x y z
N MET A 1 -21.09 46.19 2.36
CA MET A 1 -20.43 46.02 1.04
C MET A 1 -18.96 45.65 1.16
N GLU A 2 -18.19 46.28 2.01
CA GLU A 2 -16.78 45.96 2.20
C GLU A 2 -16.56 44.58 2.83
N GLU A 3 -17.44 44.16 3.74
CA GLU A 3 -17.38 42.83 4.41
C GLU A 3 -17.57 41.68 3.45
N ASN A 4 -18.50 41.79 2.47
CA ASN A 4 -18.73 40.76 1.47
C ASN A 4 -17.58 40.54 0.50
N MET A 5 -16.89 41.65 0.14
CA MET A 5 -15.72 41.56 -0.73
C MET A 5 -14.54 40.94 -0.03
N ALA A 6 -14.35 41.20 1.26
CA ALA A 6 -13.28 40.60 2.05
C ALA A 6 -13.51 39.08 2.20
N GLU A 7 -14.76 38.63 2.41
CA GLU A 7 -15.08 37.20 2.47
C GLU A 7 -14.86 36.49 1.16
N ILE A 8 -15.26 37.11 0.05
CA ILE A 8 -15.05 36.56 -1.30
C ILE A 8 -13.54 36.44 -1.59
N MET A 9 -12.77 37.46 -1.23
CA MET A 9 -11.32 37.42 -1.39
C MET A 9 -10.65 36.33 -0.54
N LYS A 10 -11.13 36.11 0.68
CA LYS A 10 -10.64 35.03 1.55
C LYS A 10 -10.95 33.66 0.96
N GLU A 11 -12.14 33.45 0.45
CA GLU A 11 -12.53 32.18 -0.19
C GLU A 11 -11.70 31.91 -1.44
N GLN A 12 -11.49 32.93 -2.28
CA GLN A 12 -10.65 32.81 -3.47
C GLN A 12 -9.19 32.54 -3.11
N ALA A 13 -8.68 33.20 -2.07
CA ALA A 13 -7.33 32.98 -1.59
C ALA A 13 -7.16 31.58 -1.00
N GLN A 14 -8.17 31.04 -0.31
CA GLN A 14 -8.15 29.65 0.20
C GLN A 14 -8.18 28.64 -0.92
N GLU A 15 -9.00 28.84 -1.95
CA GLU A 15 -9.04 27.97 -3.12
C GLU A 15 -7.71 27.98 -3.88
N ALA A 16 -7.14 29.17 -4.12
CA ALA A 16 -5.81 29.31 -4.72
C ALA A 16 -4.74 28.64 -3.84
N SER A 17 -4.86 28.79 -2.50
CA SER A 17 -3.93 28.17 -1.56
C SER A 17 -3.96 26.65 -1.59
N VAL A 18 -5.13 26.03 -1.73
CA VAL A 18 -5.26 24.56 -1.86
C VAL A 18 -4.62 24.09 -3.16
N LEU A 19 -4.93 24.74 -4.27
CA LEU A 19 -4.31 24.41 -5.55
C LEU A 19 -2.79 24.59 -5.51
N ASP A 20 -2.31 25.70 -4.95
CA ASP A 20 -0.88 25.94 -4.79
C ASP A 20 -0.21 24.87 -3.93
N ALA A 21 -0.88 24.43 -2.87
CA ALA A 21 -0.38 23.34 -2.04
C ALA A 21 -0.24 22.05 -2.83
N LEU A 22 -1.23 21.71 -3.66
CA LEU A 22 -1.18 20.51 -4.50
C LEU A 22 -0.11 20.58 -5.58
N LEU A 23 0.18 21.78 -6.08
CA LEU A 23 1.23 22.02 -7.08
C LEU A 23 2.63 22.03 -6.48
N GLY A 24 2.73 22.11 -5.16
CA GLY A 24 4.01 22.15 -4.45
C GLY A 24 4.82 20.88 -4.61
N ALA A 25 6.14 21.03 -4.52
CA ALA A 25 7.09 19.93 -4.72
C ALA A 25 6.99 18.83 -3.64
N THR A 26 6.35 19.11 -2.50
CA THR A 26 6.22 18.17 -1.39
C THR A 26 5.05 17.22 -1.54
N VAL A 27 4.11 17.49 -2.46
CA VAL A 27 3.00 16.57 -2.74
C VAL A 27 3.48 15.56 -3.79
N PRO A 28 3.56 14.27 -3.43
CA PRO A 28 4.14 13.28 -4.33
C PRO A 28 3.17 12.84 -5.42
N ASN A 29 3.73 12.36 -6.52
CA ASN A 29 3.00 11.57 -7.49
C ASN A 29 2.98 10.12 -7.00
N VAL A 30 1.83 9.62 -6.59
CA VAL A 30 1.72 8.29 -5.97
C VAL A 30 2.07 7.13 -6.90
N GLU A 31 2.11 7.34 -8.22
CA GLU A 31 2.60 6.31 -9.14
C GLU A 31 4.12 6.15 -9.09
N LYS A 32 4.82 7.19 -8.66
CA LYS A 32 6.29 7.22 -8.61
C LYS A 32 6.84 7.13 -7.19
N ASP A 33 6.06 7.54 -6.21
CA ASP A 33 6.49 7.66 -4.82
C ASP A 33 5.42 7.05 -3.91
N LEU A 34 5.42 5.74 -3.83
CA LEU A 34 4.45 4.97 -3.06
C LEU A 34 4.95 4.74 -1.63
N PRO A 35 4.07 4.88 -0.63
CA PRO A 35 4.43 4.56 0.76
C PRO A 35 4.91 3.13 0.91
N THR A 36 5.92 2.93 1.75
CA THR A 36 6.48 1.63 2.08
C THR A 36 6.49 1.42 3.59
N ALA A 37 6.53 0.15 4.01
CA ALA A 37 6.71 -0.23 5.40
C ALA A 37 7.45 -1.56 5.47
N ARG A 38 8.15 -1.79 6.59
CA ARG A 38 8.93 -3.00 6.81
C ARG A 38 8.36 -3.75 8.00
N TYR A 39 8.14 -5.05 7.83
CA TYR A 39 7.58 -5.91 8.87
C TYR A 39 8.39 -7.18 9.02
N LYS A 40 8.72 -7.51 10.25
CA LYS A 40 9.39 -8.77 10.57
C LYS A 40 8.33 -9.87 10.71
N VAL A 41 8.56 -10.99 10.02
CA VAL A 41 7.71 -12.17 10.16
C VAL A 41 8.32 -13.05 11.27
N ASP A 42 7.68 -13.08 12.42
CA ASP A 42 8.26 -13.64 13.64
C ASP A 42 8.59 -15.13 13.49
N ARG A 43 7.66 -15.92 12.98
CA ARG A 43 7.86 -17.37 12.80
C ARG A 43 9.04 -17.69 11.87
N LEU A 44 9.11 -16.97 10.74
CA LEU A 44 10.21 -17.16 9.78
C LEU A 44 11.54 -16.70 10.36
N SER A 45 11.53 -15.63 11.13
CA SER A 45 12.74 -15.11 11.79
C SER A 45 13.28 -16.11 12.79
N GLN A 46 12.42 -16.73 13.59
CA GLN A 46 12.82 -17.77 14.54
C GLN A 46 13.36 -19.00 13.81
N ALA A 47 12.69 -19.45 12.75
CA ALA A 47 13.12 -20.60 11.98
C ALA A 47 14.45 -20.38 11.26
N ALA A 48 14.68 -19.16 10.75
CA ALA A 48 15.90 -18.83 10.03
C ALA A 48 17.08 -18.45 10.95
N GLY A 49 16.83 -18.18 12.23
CA GLY A 49 17.84 -17.73 13.17
C GLY A 49 18.35 -16.32 12.92
N ARG A 50 17.58 -15.51 12.20
CA ARG A 50 17.87 -14.11 11.90
C ARG A 50 16.57 -13.40 11.55
N ASP A 51 16.56 -12.06 11.61
CA ASP A 51 15.39 -11.29 11.22
C ASP A 51 15.05 -11.49 9.75
N VAL A 52 13.81 -11.93 9.49
CA VAL A 52 13.23 -12.04 8.15
C VAL A 52 12.24 -10.89 8.01
N VAL A 53 12.63 -9.86 7.28
CA VAL A 53 11.89 -8.61 7.14
C VAL A 53 11.34 -8.50 5.72
N PHE A 54 10.04 -8.28 5.63
CA PHE A 54 9.37 -8.02 4.36
C PHE A 54 9.21 -6.50 4.21
N THR A 55 9.66 -5.98 3.09
CA THR A 55 9.40 -4.59 2.69
C THR A 55 8.18 -4.59 1.78
N LEU A 56 7.14 -3.89 2.22
CA LEU A 56 5.86 -3.82 1.54
C LEU A 56 5.63 -2.40 1.02
N ARG A 57 4.92 -2.28 -0.08
CA ARG A 57 4.65 -1.00 -0.73
C ARG A 57 3.18 -0.91 -1.12
N ALA A 58 2.64 0.30 -1.04
CA ALA A 58 1.30 0.60 -1.54
C ALA A 58 1.16 0.24 -3.01
N LEU A 59 -0.06 -0.05 -3.43
CA LEU A 59 -0.41 -0.30 -4.82
C LEU A 59 -1.05 0.95 -5.42
N PRO A 60 -0.65 1.38 -6.63
CA PRO A 60 -1.33 2.46 -7.32
C PRO A 60 -2.71 2.00 -7.81
N TYR A 61 -3.58 2.96 -8.11
CA TYR A 61 -4.97 2.69 -8.49
C TYR A 61 -5.11 1.65 -9.62
N GLY A 62 -4.32 1.80 -10.68
CA GLY A 62 -4.38 0.88 -11.81
C GLY A 62 -4.04 -0.56 -11.43
N LYS A 63 -3.07 -0.74 -10.52
CA LYS A 63 -2.69 -2.07 -10.06
C LYS A 63 -3.79 -2.71 -9.20
N VAL A 64 -4.39 -1.95 -8.31
CA VAL A 64 -5.53 -2.43 -7.52
C VAL A 64 -6.66 -2.88 -8.43
N HIS A 65 -6.97 -2.06 -9.44
CA HIS A 65 -8.02 -2.38 -10.41
C HIS A 65 -7.73 -3.67 -11.17
N ASP A 66 -6.48 -3.89 -11.60
CA ASP A 66 -6.06 -5.12 -12.27
C ASP A 66 -6.25 -6.35 -11.39
N LEU A 67 -6.07 -6.22 -10.07
CA LEU A 67 -6.19 -7.32 -9.14
C LEU A 67 -7.64 -7.69 -8.81
N GLU A 68 -8.61 -6.82 -9.09
CA GLU A 68 -10.04 -7.10 -8.85
C GLU A 68 -10.55 -8.31 -9.64
N ARG A 69 -9.90 -8.66 -10.74
CA ARG A 69 -10.26 -9.84 -11.54
C ARG A 69 -9.97 -11.17 -10.83
N PHE A 70 -9.12 -11.17 -9.79
CA PHE A 70 -8.79 -12.38 -9.05
C PHE A 70 -9.81 -12.60 -7.93
N ASN A 71 -10.79 -13.47 -8.18
CA ASN A 71 -11.83 -13.82 -7.19
C ASN A 71 -11.30 -14.77 -6.13
N GLN A 72 -10.26 -15.56 -6.46
CA GLN A 72 -9.61 -16.47 -5.53
C GLN A 72 -8.18 -16.01 -5.29
N ASP A 73 -7.70 -16.24 -4.05
CA ASP A 73 -6.34 -15.89 -3.65
C ASP A 73 -6.02 -14.39 -3.81
N ALA A 74 -7.05 -13.52 -3.66
CA ALA A 74 -6.87 -12.07 -3.81
C ALA A 74 -5.79 -11.53 -2.87
N ASP A 75 -5.75 -12.00 -1.63
CA ASP A 75 -4.75 -11.61 -0.64
C ASP A 75 -3.32 -11.99 -1.08
N ILE A 76 -3.16 -13.16 -1.67
CA ILE A 76 -1.87 -13.61 -2.22
C ILE A 76 -1.42 -12.69 -3.35
N HIS A 77 -2.32 -12.33 -4.25
CA HIS A 77 -1.99 -11.45 -5.37
C HIS A 77 -1.69 -10.02 -4.90
N ILE A 78 -2.38 -9.54 -3.87
CA ILE A 78 -2.08 -8.25 -3.23
C ILE A 78 -0.67 -8.29 -2.63
N LEU A 79 -0.34 -9.35 -1.90
CA LEU A 79 1.00 -9.51 -1.32
C LEU A 79 2.09 -9.58 -2.40
N LEU A 80 1.88 -10.38 -3.45
CA LEU A 80 2.84 -10.49 -4.54
C LEU A 80 3.08 -9.17 -5.25
N ALA A 81 2.03 -8.37 -5.44
CA ALA A 81 2.15 -7.06 -6.08
C ALA A 81 2.80 -6.02 -5.17
N GLY A 82 2.57 -6.10 -3.85
CA GLY A 82 3.05 -5.12 -2.88
C GLY A 82 4.36 -5.46 -2.21
N CYS A 83 4.89 -6.67 -2.38
CA CYS A 83 6.15 -7.07 -1.74
C CYS A 83 7.33 -6.63 -2.60
N VAL A 84 8.12 -5.70 -2.07
CA VAL A 84 9.34 -5.21 -2.71
C VAL A 84 10.51 -6.14 -2.41
N GLU A 85 10.61 -6.60 -1.17
CA GLU A 85 11.67 -7.51 -0.69
C GLU A 85 11.06 -8.42 0.39
N PRO A 86 11.32 -9.72 0.37
CA PRO A 86 12.12 -10.45 -0.63
C PRO A 86 11.42 -10.51 -1.99
N ASP A 87 12.16 -10.86 -3.03
CA ASP A 87 11.57 -11.13 -4.35
C ASP A 87 10.86 -12.48 -4.31
N LEU A 88 9.54 -12.45 -4.12
CA LEU A 88 8.72 -13.66 -4.03
C LEU A 88 8.59 -14.41 -5.36
N LYS A 89 9.04 -13.79 -6.46
CA LYS A 89 9.06 -14.39 -7.80
C LYS A 89 10.41 -15.00 -8.14
N ASP A 90 11.37 -14.99 -7.21
CA ASP A 90 12.69 -15.57 -7.43
C ASP A 90 12.57 -17.08 -7.70
N PRO A 91 13.15 -17.60 -8.78
CA PRO A 91 13.07 -19.03 -9.13
C PRO A 91 13.59 -19.96 -8.04
N ARG A 92 14.52 -19.51 -7.20
CA ARG A 92 15.08 -20.31 -6.11
C ARG A 92 14.03 -20.64 -5.05
N LEU A 93 13.02 -19.77 -4.87
CA LEU A 93 11.90 -20.06 -3.98
C LEU A 93 11.00 -21.15 -4.57
N LEU A 94 10.73 -21.10 -5.86
CA LEU A 94 10.00 -22.18 -6.55
C LEU A 94 10.72 -23.51 -6.41
N GLU A 95 12.03 -23.52 -6.56
CA GLU A 95 12.84 -24.72 -6.42
C GLU A 95 12.74 -25.30 -5.03
N LYS A 96 12.83 -24.47 -4.00
CA LYS A 96 12.77 -24.92 -2.61
C LYS A 96 11.38 -25.38 -2.20
N PHE A 97 10.35 -24.57 -2.45
CA PHE A 97 8.99 -24.85 -1.95
C PHE A 97 8.14 -25.66 -2.92
N GLY A 98 8.52 -25.67 -4.19
CA GLY A 98 7.77 -26.35 -5.25
C GLY A 98 6.56 -25.55 -5.71
N GLY A 99 5.82 -26.14 -6.63
CA GLY A 99 4.67 -25.51 -7.25
C GLY A 99 4.97 -24.99 -8.65
N ALA A 100 3.97 -24.40 -9.28
CA ALA A 100 4.05 -23.91 -10.63
C ALA A 100 4.21 -22.39 -10.72
N THR A 101 3.78 -21.65 -9.68
CA THR A 101 3.69 -20.20 -9.69
C THR A 101 4.18 -19.59 -8.37
N PRO A 102 4.52 -18.28 -8.36
CA PRO A 102 4.81 -17.58 -7.10
C PRO A 102 3.68 -17.65 -6.07
N ALA A 103 2.43 -17.72 -6.50
CA ALA A 103 1.29 -17.92 -5.59
C ALA A 103 1.42 -19.23 -4.81
N ASP A 104 1.86 -20.30 -5.46
CA ASP A 104 2.10 -21.59 -4.79
C ASP A 104 3.22 -21.48 -3.75
N VAL A 105 4.27 -20.73 -4.04
CA VAL A 105 5.36 -20.46 -3.08
C VAL A 105 4.83 -19.77 -1.83
N VAL A 106 4.01 -18.73 -1.99
CA VAL A 106 3.42 -18.00 -0.87
C VAL A 106 2.60 -18.94 0.00
N LYS A 107 1.76 -19.78 -0.61
CA LYS A 107 0.92 -20.76 0.11
C LYS A 107 1.73 -21.78 0.91
N ARG A 108 2.93 -22.12 0.45
CA ARG A 108 3.78 -23.14 1.07
C ARG A 108 4.79 -22.57 2.06
N MET A 109 5.09 -21.28 1.94
CA MET A 109 6.07 -20.60 2.80
C MET A 109 5.40 -19.92 3.99
N LEU A 110 4.21 -19.36 3.81
CA LEU A 110 3.53 -18.53 4.80
C LEU A 110 2.27 -19.20 5.32
N LEU A 111 1.99 -19.00 6.60
CA LEU A 111 0.71 -19.37 7.18
C LEU A 111 -0.39 -18.46 6.66
N ALA A 112 -1.62 -18.97 6.64
CA ALA A 112 -2.77 -18.20 6.17
C ALA A 112 -2.93 -16.85 6.88
N GLY A 113 -2.72 -16.81 8.20
CA GLY A 113 -2.78 -15.57 8.98
C GLY A 113 -1.64 -14.60 8.64
N GLU A 114 -0.47 -15.12 8.33
CA GLU A 114 0.67 -14.30 7.89
C GLU A 114 0.37 -13.64 6.54
N ILE A 115 -0.20 -14.39 5.61
CA ILE A 115 -0.64 -13.87 4.30
C ILE A 115 -1.68 -12.76 4.51
N ALA A 116 -2.67 -13.01 5.38
CA ALA A 116 -3.71 -12.05 5.69
C ALA A 116 -3.13 -10.76 6.28
N ASP A 117 -2.21 -10.88 7.22
CA ASP A 117 -1.59 -9.73 7.88
C ASP A 117 -0.73 -8.91 6.90
N LEU A 118 0.09 -9.57 6.11
CA LEU A 118 0.97 -8.89 5.15
C LEU A 118 0.16 -8.21 4.04
N SER A 119 -0.86 -8.87 3.51
CA SER A 119 -1.74 -8.25 2.50
C SER A 119 -2.51 -7.07 3.08
N ALA A 120 -2.95 -7.16 4.34
CA ALA A 120 -3.61 -6.05 5.03
C ALA A 120 -2.70 -4.83 5.17
N VAL A 121 -1.39 -5.03 5.40
CA VAL A 121 -0.42 -3.93 5.41
C VAL A 121 -0.37 -3.25 4.05
N VAL A 122 -0.28 -4.01 2.96
CA VAL A 122 -0.30 -3.45 1.60
C VAL A 122 -1.58 -2.64 1.37
N GLU A 123 -2.72 -3.16 1.78
CA GLU A 123 -4.00 -2.45 1.66
C GLU A 123 -4.01 -1.15 2.46
N ARG A 124 -3.52 -1.17 3.72
CA ARG A 124 -3.44 0.04 4.54
C ARG A 124 -2.51 1.08 3.94
N LEU A 125 -1.37 0.68 3.43
CA LEU A 125 -0.45 1.57 2.74
C LEU A 125 -1.10 2.20 1.50
N SER A 126 -2.00 1.46 0.86
CA SER A 126 -2.75 1.90 -0.33
C SER A 126 -3.97 2.76 0.04
N GLY A 127 -4.20 3.01 1.31
CA GLY A 127 -5.30 3.86 1.79
C GLY A 127 -6.55 3.11 2.22
N TYR A 128 -6.59 1.80 2.13
CA TYR A 128 -7.72 0.98 2.58
C TYR A 128 -7.61 0.63 4.07
N ARG A 129 -8.72 0.24 4.67
CA ARG A 129 -8.78 -0.23 6.07
C ARG A 129 -8.32 0.79 7.10
N ARG A 130 -8.36 2.07 6.74
CA ARG A 130 -8.06 3.19 7.64
C ARG A 130 -8.80 4.44 7.18
N ALA A 131 -9.01 5.39 8.08
CA ALA A 131 -9.57 6.68 7.73
C ALA A 131 -8.52 7.51 6.98
N THR A 132 -8.89 8.02 5.81
CA THR A 132 -8.01 8.82 4.94
C THR A 132 -8.52 10.23 4.73
N ILE A 133 -9.77 10.50 5.09
CA ILE A 133 -10.38 11.82 4.97
C ILE A 133 -11.03 12.19 6.31
N THR A 134 -11.11 13.49 6.56
CA THR A 134 -11.78 14.04 7.74
C THR A 134 -12.73 15.13 7.28
N GLU A 135 -13.98 15.06 7.72
CA GLU A 135 -14.94 16.12 7.46
C GLU A 135 -14.52 17.38 8.20
N VAL A 136 -14.45 18.49 7.47
CA VAL A 136 -14.21 19.80 8.06
C VAL A 136 -15.55 20.47 8.26
N LYS A 137 -15.91 20.66 9.53
CA LYS A 137 -17.18 21.32 9.88
C LYS A 137 -16.96 22.82 9.91
N ASN A 138 -17.80 23.53 9.18
CA ASN A 138 -17.88 24.97 9.28
C ASN A 138 -18.54 25.34 10.61
N GLY A 139 -17.73 25.80 11.51
CA GLY A 139 -18.10 26.11 12.88
C GLY A 139 -19.17 27.13 13.07
#